data_2f504cca07c1ac315267deb30bca5b8e
#
_entry.id   2f504cca07c1ac315267deb30bca5b8e
#
_cell.length_a   1.000
_cell.length_b   1.000
_cell.length_c   1.000
_cell.angle_alpha   90.00
_cell.angle_beta   90.00
_cell.angle_gamma   90.00
#
_symmetry.space_group_name_H-M   'P 1'
#
loop_
_entity.id
_entity.type
_entity.pdbx_description
1 polymer ?
#
loop_
_entity_poly.entity_id
_entity_poly.type
_entity_poly.pdbx_seq_one_letter_code
_entity_poly.pdbx_strand_id
1 'polypeptide(L)'
;MKNPIRLFGVAAAMAAVAFAAVPAQAAEGDDGSAGHAVFVQNNSTDGNGIAAYRRNGDGTLRYLTTYATGGLGGRETGAGSDPLASQGSLRLVPDAHLLLGVNAGSNTVSAFRVEGDRLHLTQVLSSGGPFPSGIAVHGDLVYVLDAGGAGFVSGYRVEGGGRLEPIAGSTRTLGLANATPPFFLSSPAQVGFTPDGEHLIVTTKTNGTVDVFSIGDDGRPSAVPVKNPVENPATPVPFAWVFDHAGRMVLSFAGSSSLETFTVNPDNTITPVSAPVSDTQAALCWVTSAAGYEYTSNTGSGDVSEYRIAGNGTPVLVNPIAAGNIPGATDSAASGGAFLYVQSGTSSTVHVFAIGPGGSLTRIQVASVPDGDDQEGIAAS
;
A
#
# COMPACT_ATOMS: atom_id res chain seq x y z
N MET A 1 84.63 -48.63 16.52
CA MET A 1 83.60 -47.86 17.28
C MET A 1 82.43 -47.61 16.36
N LYS A 2 81.36 -48.28 16.57
CA LYS A 2 80.12 -48.31 15.72
C LYS A 2 79.01 -47.59 16.45
N ASN A 3 78.54 -46.46 15.86
CA ASN A 3 77.32 -45.81 16.36
C ASN A 3 76.10 -46.39 15.65
N PRO A 4 75.00 -46.70 16.32
CA PRO A 4 73.77 -47.13 15.70
C PRO A 4 72.85 -45.96 15.36
N ILE A 5 72.29 -45.98 14.17
CA ILE A 5 71.28 -45.07 13.62
C ILE A 5 69.92 -45.40 14.25
N ARG A 6 69.28 -44.44 14.86
CA ARG A 6 67.89 -44.57 15.31
C ARG A 6 66.92 -44.09 14.18
N LEU A 7 66.06 -45.01 13.71
CA LEU A 7 64.91 -44.70 12.90
C LEU A 7 63.80 -44.12 13.75
N PHE A 8 63.32 -42.94 13.38
CA PHE A 8 62.06 -42.38 13.92
C PHE A 8 60.91 -42.76 12.95
N GLY A 9 59.97 -43.57 13.44
CA GLY A 9 58.74 -43.86 12.73
C GLY A 9 57.76 -42.67 12.87
N VAL A 10 57.26 -42.14 11.73
CA VAL A 10 56.20 -41.16 11.71
C VAL A 10 54.89 -41.92 11.64
N ALA A 11 54.07 -41.83 12.68
CA ALA A 11 52.72 -42.30 12.70
C ALA A 11 51.82 -41.28 12.06
N ALA A 12 51.22 -41.58 10.91
CA ALA A 12 50.18 -40.76 10.25
C ALA A 12 48.83 -41.02 10.97
N ALA A 13 48.31 -39.99 11.67
CA ALA A 13 46.97 -40.03 12.19
C ALA A 13 45.98 -39.62 11.06
N MET A 14 45.17 -40.57 10.61
CA MET A 14 43.99 -40.29 9.75
C MET A 14 42.89 -39.74 10.60
N ALA A 15 42.54 -38.43 10.44
CA ALA A 15 41.33 -37.85 11.00
C ALA A 15 40.12 -38.25 10.13
N ALA A 16 39.23 -39.07 10.66
CA ALA A 16 37.94 -39.36 10.04
C ALA A 16 37.04 -38.12 10.18
N VAL A 17 36.74 -37.46 9.06
CA VAL A 17 35.69 -36.42 9.00
C VAL A 17 34.34 -37.09 8.96
N ALA A 18 33.62 -37.06 10.07
CA ALA A 18 32.22 -37.47 10.14
C ALA A 18 31.36 -36.40 9.46
N PHE A 19 30.83 -36.66 8.29
CA PHE A 19 29.73 -35.87 7.74
C PHE A 19 28.47 -36.12 8.58
N ALA A 20 28.09 -35.12 9.36
CA ALA A 20 26.77 -35.09 9.98
C ALA A 20 25.74 -34.90 8.84
N ALA A 21 24.88 -35.88 8.63
CA ALA A 21 23.74 -35.75 7.76
C ALA A 21 22.82 -34.67 8.34
N VAL A 22 22.63 -33.55 7.62
CA VAL A 22 21.61 -32.55 7.90
C VAL A 22 20.27 -33.27 7.72
N PRO A 23 19.38 -33.32 8.72
CA PRO A 23 18.06 -33.90 8.52
C PRO A 23 17.36 -33.08 7.43
N ALA A 24 16.85 -33.76 6.40
CA ALA A 24 15.93 -33.14 5.44
C ALA A 24 14.74 -32.61 6.25
N GLN A 25 14.57 -31.29 6.26
CA GLN A 25 13.34 -30.70 6.76
C GLN A 25 12.19 -31.28 5.94
N ALA A 26 11.32 -32.01 6.63
CA ALA A 26 10.06 -32.43 6.06
C ALA A 26 9.37 -31.17 5.53
N ALA A 27 8.91 -31.20 4.29
CA ALA A 27 8.01 -30.19 3.77
C ALA A 27 6.81 -30.14 4.72
N GLU A 28 6.65 -29.05 5.46
CA GLU A 28 5.44 -28.83 6.24
C GLU A 28 4.27 -28.95 5.29
N GLY A 29 3.37 -29.86 5.58
CA GLY A 29 2.17 -30.07 4.79
C GLY A 29 1.40 -28.78 4.71
N ASP A 30 0.91 -28.48 3.52
CA ASP A 30 -0.04 -27.40 3.24
C ASP A 30 -1.31 -27.65 4.08
N ASP A 31 -1.37 -27.06 5.27
CA ASP A 31 -2.47 -27.27 6.23
C ASP A 31 -3.69 -26.40 5.93
N GLY A 32 -3.87 -25.94 4.69
CA GLY A 32 -5.10 -25.30 4.23
C GLY A 32 -5.59 -24.13 5.10
N SER A 33 -4.74 -23.62 6.01
CA SER A 33 -5.08 -22.49 6.87
C SER A 33 -5.17 -21.22 6.03
N ALA A 34 -6.27 -20.52 6.15
CA ALA A 34 -6.61 -19.30 5.44
C ALA A 34 -5.43 -18.33 5.46
N GLY A 35 -4.84 -18.20 4.33
CA GLY A 35 -3.79 -17.44 3.79
C GLY A 35 -3.13 -16.34 4.57
N HIS A 36 -1.92 -16.57 4.95
CA HIS A 36 -0.97 -15.51 5.23
C HIS A 36 -0.26 -15.16 3.93
N ALA A 37 -0.74 -14.14 3.23
CA ALA A 37 -0.19 -13.72 1.95
C ALA A 37 0.12 -12.23 1.93
N VAL A 38 1.12 -11.86 1.12
CA VAL A 38 1.37 -10.47 0.72
C VAL A 38 1.37 -10.42 -0.79
N PHE A 39 0.62 -9.50 -1.34
CA PHE A 39 0.48 -9.25 -2.76
C PHE A 39 1.06 -7.89 -3.10
N VAL A 40 1.89 -7.83 -4.13
CA VAL A 40 2.57 -6.61 -4.57
C VAL A 40 2.33 -6.43 -6.06
N GLN A 41 1.76 -5.29 -6.43
CA GLN A 41 1.58 -4.94 -7.84
C GLN A 41 2.90 -4.40 -8.39
N ASN A 42 3.39 -4.98 -9.50
CA ASN A 42 4.61 -4.52 -10.17
C ASN A 42 4.38 -3.32 -11.09
N ASN A 43 3.11 -3.05 -11.43
CA ASN A 43 2.65 -1.93 -12.24
C ASN A 43 3.43 -1.74 -13.56
N SER A 44 3.96 -2.84 -14.13
CA SER A 44 4.75 -2.81 -15.37
C SER A 44 3.92 -2.30 -16.56
N THR A 45 4.49 -1.37 -17.31
CA THR A 45 3.86 -0.80 -18.52
C THR A 45 3.81 -1.76 -19.71
N ASP A 46 4.63 -2.82 -19.69
CA ASP A 46 4.65 -3.87 -20.71
C ASP A 46 3.68 -5.01 -20.42
N GLY A 47 3.13 -5.05 -19.21
CA GLY A 47 2.19 -6.07 -18.74
C GLY A 47 2.12 -6.06 -17.20
N ASN A 48 1.02 -5.52 -16.65
CA ASN A 48 0.85 -5.43 -15.20
C ASN A 48 0.70 -6.80 -14.55
N GLY A 49 1.28 -6.98 -13.37
CA GLY A 49 1.30 -8.23 -12.63
C GLY A 49 1.22 -8.05 -11.11
N ILE A 50 0.72 -9.09 -10.45
CA ILE A 50 0.68 -9.19 -8.99
C ILE A 50 1.66 -10.27 -8.55
N ALA A 51 2.76 -9.87 -7.91
CA ALA A 51 3.69 -10.77 -7.26
C ALA A 51 3.06 -11.27 -5.95
N ALA A 52 2.88 -12.58 -5.83
CA ALA A 52 2.32 -13.22 -4.65
C ALA A 52 3.42 -13.83 -3.79
N TYR A 53 3.34 -13.56 -2.49
CA TYR A 53 4.25 -14.09 -1.49
C TYR A 53 3.47 -14.83 -0.42
N ARG A 54 3.98 -16.00 0.00
CA ARG A 54 3.58 -16.61 1.26
C ARG A 54 4.29 -15.89 2.41
N ARG A 55 3.52 -15.45 3.39
CA ARG A 55 4.05 -14.92 4.64
C ARG A 55 4.28 -16.08 5.61
N ASN A 56 5.51 -16.24 6.07
CA ASN A 56 5.87 -17.18 7.11
C ASN A 56 5.41 -16.68 8.49
N GLY A 57 5.38 -17.55 9.50
CA GLY A 57 4.96 -17.19 10.85
C GLY A 57 5.85 -16.13 11.52
N ASP A 58 7.10 -15.98 11.10
CA ASP A 58 8.04 -14.94 11.53
C ASP A 58 7.91 -13.61 10.75
N GLY A 59 6.95 -13.52 9.83
CA GLY A 59 6.69 -12.36 8.98
C GLY A 59 7.49 -12.30 7.69
N THR A 60 8.49 -13.15 7.50
CA THR A 60 9.28 -13.20 6.26
C THR A 60 8.44 -13.63 5.06
N LEU A 61 8.83 -13.16 3.87
CA LEU A 61 8.13 -13.38 2.62
C LEU A 61 8.88 -14.40 1.76
N ARG A 62 8.15 -15.39 1.25
CA ARG A 62 8.62 -16.32 0.22
C ARG A 62 7.86 -16.07 -1.06
N TYR A 63 8.54 -15.59 -2.10
CA TYR A 63 7.97 -15.41 -3.43
C TYR A 63 7.43 -16.75 -3.97
N LEU A 64 6.26 -16.69 -4.58
CA LEU A 64 5.60 -17.85 -5.19
C LEU A 64 5.57 -17.73 -6.71
N THR A 65 4.93 -16.70 -7.21
CA THR A 65 4.73 -16.45 -8.64
C THR A 65 4.21 -15.01 -8.84
N THR A 66 4.21 -14.57 -10.10
CA THR A 66 3.52 -13.34 -10.52
C THR A 66 2.32 -13.71 -11.38
N TYR A 67 1.15 -13.19 -11.03
CA TYR A 67 -0.10 -13.35 -11.78
C TYR A 67 -0.32 -12.15 -12.68
N ALA A 68 -0.49 -12.39 -13.99
CA ALA A 68 -0.83 -11.31 -14.92
C ALA A 68 -2.21 -10.74 -14.61
N THR A 69 -2.33 -9.40 -14.60
CA THR A 69 -3.61 -8.72 -14.39
C THR A 69 -4.49 -8.71 -15.64
N GLY A 70 -3.91 -8.94 -16.81
CA GLY A 70 -4.59 -8.79 -18.10
C GLY A 70 -4.71 -7.34 -18.57
N GLY A 71 -4.04 -6.41 -17.92
CA GLY A 71 -3.92 -5.01 -18.30
C GLY A 71 -2.48 -4.51 -18.29
N LEU A 72 -2.29 -3.21 -18.45
CA LEU A 72 -1.00 -2.53 -18.47
C LEU A 72 -0.90 -1.61 -17.25
N GLY A 73 0.24 -1.62 -16.59
CA GLY A 73 0.60 -0.60 -15.61
C GLY A 73 0.80 0.77 -16.26
N GLY A 74 1.07 1.78 -15.46
CA GLY A 74 1.24 3.14 -15.96
C GLY A 74 2.18 3.96 -15.11
N ARG A 75 2.63 5.07 -15.67
CA ARG A 75 3.49 6.03 -14.97
C ARG A 75 3.00 7.44 -15.23
N GLU A 76 2.77 8.19 -14.18
CA GLU A 76 2.44 9.62 -14.24
C GLU A 76 3.64 10.43 -14.75
N THR A 77 3.35 11.50 -15.48
CA THR A 77 4.40 12.40 -16.00
C THR A 77 5.17 13.04 -14.84
N GLY A 78 6.50 12.90 -14.86
CA GLY A 78 7.38 13.44 -13.85
C GLY A 78 7.47 12.61 -12.55
N ALA A 79 6.74 11.49 -12.46
CA ALA A 79 6.85 10.58 -11.33
C ALA A 79 8.26 9.95 -11.26
N GLY A 80 8.85 9.95 -10.09
CA GLY A 80 10.14 9.33 -9.79
C GLY A 80 9.97 7.89 -9.32
N SER A 81 10.01 7.70 -8.01
CA SER A 81 9.87 6.40 -7.33
C SER A 81 8.43 5.95 -7.10
N ASP A 82 7.47 6.79 -7.42
CA ASP A 82 6.04 6.62 -7.17
C ASP A 82 5.29 6.80 -8.50
N PRO A 83 5.11 5.73 -9.28
CA PRO A 83 4.61 5.84 -10.65
C PRO A 83 3.14 6.23 -10.76
N LEU A 84 2.30 5.88 -9.78
CA LEU A 84 0.88 6.25 -9.76
C LEU A 84 0.59 7.43 -8.83
N ALA A 85 1.57 7.87 -8.06
CA ALA A 85 1.50 8.98 -7.11
C ALA A 85 0.24 8.92 -6.23
N SER A 86 -0.07 7.72 -5.70
CA SER A 86 -1.33 7.44 -5.02
C SER A 86 -1.21 6.35 -3.97
N GLN A 87 -2.18 6.27 -3.07
CA GLN A 87 -2.33 5.16 -2.12
C GLN A 87 -3.54 4.30 -2.50
N GLY A 88 -3.34 2.97 -2.48
CA GLY A 88 -4.43 2.01 -2.61
C GLY A 88 -4.73 1.58 -4.04
N SER A 89 -3.74 1.51 -4.91
CA SER A 89 -3.83 0.94 -6.25
C SER A 89 -4.12 -0.57 -6.26
N LEU A 90 -3.81 -1.26 -5.14
CA LEU A 90 -4.12 -2.67 -4.88
C LEU A 90 -4.91 -2.79 -3.57
N ARG A 91 -6.07 -3.49 -3.60
CA ARG A 91 -6.95 -3.65 -2.44
C ARG A 91 -7.36 -5.10 -2.25
N LEU A 92 -7.04 -5.64 -1.07
CA LEU A 92 -7.56 -6.92 -0.59
C LEU A 92 -8.90 -6.68 0.13
N VAL A 93 -9.91 -7.47 -0.21
CA VAL A 93 -11.24 -7.50 0.43
C VAL A 93 -11.42 -8.87 1.05
N PRO A 94 -10.98 -9.08 2.31
CA PRO A 94 -10.88 -10.40 2.91
C PRO A 94 -12.24 -11.15 2.96
N ASP A 95 -13.30 -10.47 3.37
CA ASP A 95 -14.64 -11.05 3.51
C ASP A 95 -15.23 -11.52 2.17
N ALA A 96 -14.82 -10.91 1.07
CA ALA A 96 -15.23 -11.31 -0.28
C ALA A 96 -14.23 -12.25 -0.94
N HIS A 97 -13.11 -12.59 -0.30
CA HIS A 97 -11.99 -13.33 -0.91
C HIS A 97 -11.56 -12.73 -2.26
N LEU A 98 -11.44 -11.40 -2.31
CA LEU A 98 -11.24 -10.64 -3.52
C LEU A 98 -10.00 -9.76 -3.41
N LEU A 99 -9.19 -9.73 -4.47
CA LEU A 99 -8.11 -8.75 -4.65
C LEU A 99 -8.41 -7.94 -5.90
N LEU A 100 -8.35 -6.62 -5.77
CA LEU A 100 -8.59 -5.68 -6.85
C LEU A 100 -7.32 -4.89 -7.14
N GLY A 101 -6.95 -4.76 -8.40
CA GLY A 101 -5.78 -3.98 -8.82
C GLY A 101 -6.08 -3.10 -10.03
N VAL A 102 -5.55 -1.87 -10.03
CA VAL A 102 -5.69 -0.95 -11.17
C VAL A 102 -4.70 -1.29 -12.28
N ASN A 103 -5.07 -1.02 -13.52
CA ASN A 103 -4.20 -1.07 -14.70
C ASN A 103 -4.23 0.31 -15.37
N ALA A 104 -3.35 1.20 -14.89
CA ALA A 104 -3.39 2.62 -15.26
C ALA A 104 -3.18 2.86 -16.77
N GLY A 105 -2.30 2.09 -17.41
CA GLY A 105 -2.00 2.22 -18.83
C GLY A 105 -3.09 1.72 -19.77
N SER A 106 -3.96 0.81 -19.29
CA SER A 106 -5.08 0.27 -20.09
C SER A 106 -6.46 0.73 -19.63
N ASN A 107 -6.55 1.60 -18.63
CA ASN A 107 -7.81 2.15 -18.10
C ASN A 107 -8.77 1.05 -17.62
N THR A 108 -8.24 0.04 -16.92
CA THR A 108 -9.02 -1.10 -16.44
C THR A 108 -8.71 -1.42 -14.98
N VAL A 109 -9.60 -2.20 -14.37
CA VAL A 109 -9.41 -2.82 -13.06
C VAL A 109 -9.49 -4.32 -13.23
N SER A 110 -8.63 -5.05 -12.53
CA SER A 110 -8.61 -6.50 -12.50
C SER A 110 -9.12 -7.00 -11.15
N ALA A 111 -10.00 -7.98 -11.19
CA ALA A 111 -10.53 -8.66 -10.03
C ALA A 111 -9.99 -10.10 -9.98
N PHE A 112 -9.47 -10.50 -8.83
CA PHE A 112 -8.96 -11.83 -8.58
C PHE A 112 -9.70 -12.45 -7.40
N ARG A 113 -10.13 -13.70 -7.54
CA ARG A 113 -10.51 -14.52 -6.39
C ARG A 113 -9.23 -14.94 -5.67
N VAL A 114 -9.23 -14.79 -4.34
CA VAL A 114 -8.12 -15.13 -3.46
C VAL A 114 -8.39 -16.47 -2.79
N GLU A 115 -7.46 -17.41 -2.93
CA GLU A 115 -7.48 -18.72 -2.26
C GLU A 115 -6.15 -18.91 -1.52
N GLY A 116 -6.10 -18.43 -0.27
CA GLY A 116 -4.86 -18.37 0.51
C GLY A 116 -3.84 -17.44 -0.15
N ASP A 117 -2.72 -17.97 -0.60
CA ASP A 117 -1.66 -17.25 -1.32
C ASP A 117 -1.76 -17.33 -2.85
N ARG A 118 -2.88 -17.87 -3.37
CA ARG A 118 -3.14 -18.03 -4.81
C ARG A 118 -4.18 -17.05 -5.31
N LEU A 119 -4.00 -16.59 -6.54
CA LEU A 119 -4.90 -15.67 -7.23
C LEU A 119 -5.48 -16.34 -8.48
N HIS A 120 -6.77 -16.13 -8.71
CA HIS A 120 -7.46 -16.50 -9.93
C HIS A 120 -8.07 -15.25 -10.55
N LEU A 121 -7.54 -14.80 -11.69
CA LEU A 121 -8.12 -13.67 -12.43
C LEU A 121 -9.54 -14.04 -12.87
N THR A 122 -10.53 -13.28 -12.40
CA THR A 122 -11.96 -13.52 -12.68
C THR A 122 -12.54 -12.51 -13.65
N GLN A 123 -11.97 -11.29 -13.66
CA GLN A 123 -12.50 -10.21 -14.49
C GLN A 123 -11.43 -9.14 -14.75
N VAL A 124 -11.49 -8.58 -15.97
CA VAL A 124 -10.84 -7.31 -16.32
C VAL A 124 -11.93 -6.43 -16.91
N LEU A 125 -12.14 -5.25 -16.35
CA LEU A 125 -13.20 -4.34 -16.77
C LEU A 125 -12.72 -2.89 -16.81
N SER A 126 -13.46 -2.02 -17.53
CA SER A 126 -13.16 -0.59 -17.56
C SER A 126 -13.16 0.00 -16.15
N SER A 127 -12.23 0.90 -15.85
CA SER A 127 -12.20 1.68 -14.59
C SER A 127 -13.26 2.79 -14.54
N GLY A 128 -13.80 3.17 -15.69
CA GLY A 128 -14.80 4.24 -15.81
C GLY A 128 -14.23 5.57 -16.29
N GLY A 129 -12.91 5.74 -16.26
CA GLY A 129 -12.18 6.93 -16.70
C GLY A 129 -10.75 6.60 -17.14
N PRO A 130 -9.94 7.62 -17.47
CA PRO A 130 -8.55 7.43 -17.87
C PRO A 130 -7.60 7.41 -16.67
N PHE A 131 -6.64 6.50 -16.71
CA PHE A 131 -5.53 6.38 -15.79
C PHE A 131 -5.98 6.08 -14.33
N PRO A 132 -6.57 4.90 -14.06
CA PRO A 132 -6.94 4.51 -12.69
C PRO A 132 -5.71 4.40 -11.79
N SER A 133 -5.81 4.98 -10.58
CA SER A 133 -4.71 5.06 -9.62
C SER A 133 -5.07 4.55 -8.21
N GLY A 134 -6.35 4.46 -7.86
CA GLY A 134 -6.76 4.03 -6.52
C GLY A 134 -8.11 3.32 -6.50
N ILE A 135 -8.31 2.52 -5.45
CA ILE A 135 -9.53 1.75 -5.22
C ILE A 135 -9.98 1.93 -3.77
N ALA A 136 -11.26 2.25 -3.58
CA ALA A 136 -11.96 2.27 -2.30
C ALA A 136 -12.93 1.09 -2.22
N VAL A 137 -13.06 0.49 -1.04
CA VAL A 137 -14.04 -0.58 -0.79
C VAL A 137 -14.72 -0.35 0.55
N HIS A 138 -16.05 -0.47 0.57
CA HIS A 138 -16.85 -0.52 1.79
C HIS A 138 -18.05 -1.46 1.59
N GLY A 139 -18.11 -2.54 2.37
CA GLY A 139 -19.11 -3.59 2.14
C GLY A 139 -19.03 -4.17 0.74
N ASP A 140 -20.11 -4.07 -0.01
CA ASP A 140 -20.19 -4.48 -1.42
C ASP A 140 -19.91 -3.35 -2.43
N LEU A 141 -19.68 -2.11 -1.94
CA LEU A 141 -19.36 -0.97 -2.81
C LEU A 141 -17.86 -0.89 -3.09
N VAL A 142 -17.54 -0.68 -4.36
CA VAL A 142 -16.18 -0.40 -4.85
C VAL A 142 -16.19 0.89 -5.64
N TYR A 143 -15.27 1.79 -5.36
CA TYR A 143 -15.05 2.98 -6.17
C TYR A 143 -13.62 3.01 -6.69
N VAL A 144 -13.48 3.30 -7.97
CA VAL A 144 -12.20 3.45 -8.66
C VAL A 144 -11.94 4.93 -8.89
N LEU A 145 -10.74 5.37 -8.56
CA LEU A 145 -10.24 6.71 -8.81
C LEU A 145 -9.44 6.71 -10.11
N ASP A 146 -9.87 7.49 -11.08
CA ASP A 146 -9.18 7.71 -12.35
C ASP A 146 -8.53 9.10 -12.33
N ALA A 147 -7.21 9.16 -12.49
CA ALA A 147 -6.42 10.38 -12.26
C ALA A 147 -6.29 11.26 -13.51
N GLY A 148 -6.52 10.75 -14.70
CA GLY A 148 -6.36 11.47 -15.95
C GLY A 148 -7.54 12.40 -16.28
N GLY A 149 -7.32 13.39 -17.16
CA GLY A 149 -8.33 14.33 -17.60
C GLY A 149 -8.94 15.14 -16.45
N ALA A 150 -10.26 15.14 -16.34
CA ALA A 150 -10.96 15.86 -15.27
C ALA A 150 -10.88 15.18 -13.89
N GLY A 151 -10.25 14.01 -13.80
CA GLY A 151 -10.30 13.16 -12.60
C GLY A 151 -11.72 12.63 -12.36
N PHE A 152 -11.83 11.33 -12.06
CA PHE A 152 -13.15 10.71 -11.92
C PHE A 152 -13.14 9.71 -10.76
N VAL A 153 -14.32 9.51 -10.17
CA VAL A 153 -14.64 8.33 -9.37
C VAL A 153 -15.77 7.59 -10.03
N SER A 154 -15.66 6.25 -10.14
CA SER A 154 -16.67 5.38 -10.77
C SER A 154 -16.99 4.21 -9.86
N GLY A 155 -18.29 3.98 -9.62
CA GLY A 155 -18.78 3.01 -8.65
C GLY A 155 -19.14 1.66 -9.27
N TYR A 156 -18.87 0.61 -8.51
CA TYR A 156 -19.21 -0.79 -8.83
C TYR A 156 -19.79 -1.46 -7.58
N ARG A 157 -20.53 -2.53 -7.78
CA ARG A 157 -21.02 -3.40 -6.74
C ARG A 157 -20.37 -4.78 -6.86
N VAL A 158 -19.93 -5.33 -5.75
CA VAL A 158 -19.44 -6.71 -5.69
C VAL A 158 -20.64 -7.65 -5.68
N GLU A 159 -20.79 -8.42 -6.74
CA GLU A 159 -21.83 -9.43 -6.88
C GLU A 159 -21.29 -10.83 -6.55
N GLY A 160 -22.20 -11.81 -6.56
CA GLY A 160 -21.86 -13.20 -6.26
C GLY A 160 -20.66 -13.73 -7.04
N GLY A 161 -19.73 -14.36 -6.34
CA GLY A 161 -18.47 -14.87 -6.89
C GLY A 161 -17.39 -13.82 -7.09
N GLY A 162 -17.51 -12.62 -6.46
CA GLY A 162 -16.50 -11.57 -6.51
C GLY A 162 -16.46 -10.80 -7.85
N ARG A 163 -17.56 -10.80 -8.61
CA ARG A 163 -17.68 -10.02 -9.84
C ARG A 163 -18.03 -8.57 -9.52
N LEU A 164 -17.44 -7.64 -10.27
CA LEU A 164 -17.77 -6.22 -10.21
C LEU A 164 -18.79 -5.88 -11.30
N GLU A 165 -19.93 -5.31 -10.90
CA GLU A 165 -20.95 -4.78 -11.80
C GLU A 165 -21.02 -3.25 -11.67
N PRO A 166 -20.93 -2.48 -12.79
CA PRO A 166 -20.97 -1.03 -12.73
C PRO A 166 -22.30 -0.50 -12.18
N ILE A 167 -22.23 0.45 -11.27
CA ILE A 167 -23.41 1.18 -10.78
C ILE A 167 -23.75 2.27 -11.81
N ALA A 168 -24.84 2.10 -12.53
CA ALA A 168 -25.24 3.06 -13.56
C ALA A 168 -25.44 4.46 -12.97
N GLY A 169 -24.79 5.48 -13.56
CA GLY A 169 -24.89 6.87 -13.10
C GLY A 169 -24.15 7.17 -11.80
N SER A 170 -23.14 6.35 -11.42
CA SER A 170 -22.28 6.57 -10.26
C SER A 170 -21.04 7.42 -10.55
N THR A 171 -20.66 7.54 -11.83
CA THR A 171 -19.44 8.29 -12.18
C THR A 171 -19.58 9.77 -11.86
N ARG A 172 -18.57 10.33 -11.18
CA ARG A 172 -18.46 11.76 -10.83
C ARG A 172 -17.11 12.28 -11.26
N THR A 173 -17.11 13.54 -11.72
CA THR A 173 -15.88 14.27 -12.02
C THR A 173 -15.39 15.05 -10.80
N LEU A 174 -14.08 15.12 -10.62
CA LEU A 174 -13.42 15.97 -9.63
C LEU A 174 -13.22 17.41 -10.16
N GLY A 175 -13.43 17.63 -11.47
CA GLY A 175 -13.24 18.92 -12.10
C GLY A 175 -11.78 19.35 -12.20
N LEU A 176 -10.84 18.40 -12.28
CA LEU A 176 -9.43 18.64 -12.55
C LEU A 176 -9.21 18.96 -14.04
N ALA A 177 -7.99 19.39 -14.39
CA ALA A 177 -7.60 19.68 -15.78
C ALA A 177 -6.26 18.99 -16.11
N ASN A 178 -6.19 17.69 -15.81
CA ASN A 178 -4.98 16.90 -16.00
C ASN A 178 -4.79 16.48 -17.46
N ALA A 179 -3.54 16.24 -17.85
CA ALA A 179 -3.20 15.45 -19.02
C ALA A 179 -3.53 13.95 -18.80
N THR A 180 -3.29 13.12 -19.80
CA THR A 180 -3.33 11.66 -19.69
C THR A 180 -2.10 11.08 -20.39
N PRO A 181 -1.12 10.52 -19.66
CA PRO A 181 -1.00 10.43 -18.20
C PRO A 181 -0.98 11.80 -17.49
N PRO A 182 -1.48 11.90 -16.25
CA PRO A 182 -1.46 13.16 -15.52
C PRO A 182 -0.03 13.50 -15.04
N PHE A 183 0.19 14.75 -14.65
CA PHE A 183 1.39 15.15 -13.94
C PHE A 183 1.25 14.79 -12.45
N PHE A 184 2.27 14.17 -11.87
CA PHE A 184 2.19 13.52 -10.56
C PHE A 184 1.76 14.45 -9.40
N LEU A 185 2.08 15.74 -9.45
CA LEU A 185 1.63 16.69 -8.42
C LEU A 185 0.20 17.18 -8.62
N SER A 186 -0.38 17.09 -9.81
CA SER A 186 -1.76 17.55 -10.08
C SER A 186 -2.80 16.42 -10.13
N SER A 187 -2.38 15.16 -10.11
CA SER A 187 -3.27 14.01 -10.00
C SER A 187 -3.86 13.88 -8.58
N PRO A 188 -5.04 13.27 -8.41
CA PRO A 188 -5.55 12.92 -7.08
C PRO A 188 -4.70 11.80 -6.45
N ALA A 189 -4.67 11.72 -5.10
CA ALA A 189 -3.76 10.80 -4.41
C ALA A 189 -4.45 9.58 -3.80
N GLN A 190 -5.64 9.71 -3.24
CA GLN A 190 -6.35 8.59 -2.64
C GLN A 190 -7.85 8.76 -2.77
N VAL A 191 -8.55 7.63 -2.90
CA VAL A 191 -9.99 7.52 -2.71
C VAL A 191 -10.27 6.53 -1.57
N GLY A 192 -11.28 6.80 -0.76
CA GLY A 192 -11.69 5.88 0.31
C GLY A 192 -13.04 6.28 0.91
N PHE A 193 -13.62 5.36 1.68
CA PHE A 193 -14.86 5.61 2.43
C PHE A 193 -14.56 6.01 3.87
N THR A 194 -15.49 6.75 4.47
CA THR A 194 -15.58 6.83 5.94
C THR A 194 -15.89 5.45 6.53
N PRO A 195 -15.57 5.18 7.81
CA PRO A 195 -15.81 3.87 8.43
C PRO A 195 -17.27 3.42 8.42
N ASP A 196 -18.23 4.35 8.42
CA ASP A 196 -19.68 4.10 8.31
C ASP A 196 -20.15 3.91 6.85
N GLY A 197 -19.32 4.23 5.86
CA GLY A 197 -19.64 4.15 4.44
C GLY A 197 -20.51 5.30 3.92
N GLU A 198 -20.84 6.29 4.74
CA GLU A 198 -21.75 7.39 4.37
C GLU A 198 -21.07 8.42 3.44
N HIS A 199 -19.73 8.47 3.43
CA HIS A 199 -18.98 9.41 2.62
C HIS A 199 -17.88 8.73 1.79
N LEU A 200 -17.68 9.21 0.56
CA LEU A 200 -16.53 8.90 -0.28
C LEU A 200 -15.62 10.13 -0.33
N ILE A 201 -14.35 9.94 -0.01
CA ILE A 201 -13.37 11.01 0.13
C ILE A 201 -12.29 10.87 -0.92
N VAL A 202 -11.88 11.98 -1.55
CA VAL A 202 -10.75 12.04 -2.48
C VAL A 202 -9.82 13.17 -2.08
N THR A 203 -8.52 12.90 -1.99
CA THR A 203 -7.49 13.93 -1.82
C THR A 203 -6.93 14.38 -3.16
N THR A 204 -6.70 15.69 -3.30
CA THR A 204 -6.15 16.27 -4.53
C THR A 204 -4.89 17.06 -4.21
N LYS A 205 -3.73 16.61 -4.65
CA LYS A 205 -2.41 17.11 -4.25
C LYS A 205 -2.26 18.64 -4.36
N THR A 206 -1.75 19.16 -5.46
CA THR A 206 -1.53 20.63 -5.60
C THR A 206 -2.81 21.45 -5.78
N ASN A 207 -3.96 20.81 -6.04
CA ASN A 207 -5.25 21.49 -5.97
C ASN A 207 -5.64 21.82 -4.51
N GLY A 208 -4.99 21.18 -3.52
CA GLY A 208 -5.10 21.51 -2.11
C GLY A 208 -6.48 21.25 -1.50
N THR A 209 -7.24 20.25 -2.01
CA THR A 209 -8.58 19.97 -1.49
C THR A 209 -8.73 18.53 -1.03
N VAL A 210 -9.62 18.35 -0.06
CA VAL A 210 -10.24 17.08 0.29
C VAL A 210 -11.69 17.15 -0.22
N ASP A 211 -11.97 16.40 -1.27
CA ASP A 211 -13.28 16.35 -1.92
C ASP A 211 -14.13 15.27 -1.27
N VAL A 212 -15.29 15.61 -0.70
CA VAL A 212 -16.15 14.68 0.03
C VAL A 212 -17.52 14.59 -0.65
N PHE A 213 -17.92 13.37 -0.99
CA PHE A 213 -19.24 13.04 -1.53
C PHE A 213 -20.05 12.31 -0.48
N SER A 214 -21.34 12.62 -0.33
CA SER A 214 -22.28 11.73 0.38
C SER A 214 -22.58 10.53 -0.50
N ILE A 215 -22.73 9.34 0.09
CA ILE A 215 -23.18 8.12 -0.58
C ILE A 215 -24.67 7.89 -0.24
N GLY A 216 -25.50 7.77 -1.27
CA GLY A 216 -26.91 7.45 -1.10
C GLY A 216 -27.16 5.95 -0.89
N ASP A 217 -28.38 5.60 -0.49
CA ASP A 217 -28.81 4.20 -0.27
C ASP A 217 -28.66 3.33 -1.52
N ASP A 218 -28.66 3.94 -2.71
CA ASP A 218 -28.44 3.25 -3.98
C ASP A 218 -26.97 3.04 -4.32
N GLY A 219 -26.07 3.46 -3.43
CA GLY A 219 -24.62 3.38 -3.58
C GLY A 219 -24.02 4.45 -4.48
N ARG A 220 -24.79 5.46 -4.89
CA ARG A 220 -24.30 6.55 -5.74
C ARG A 220 -23.78 7.72 -4.93
N PRO A 221 -22.70 8.37 -5.39
CA PRO A 221 -22.23 9.59 -4.73
C PRO A 221 -23.11 10.78 -5.10
N SER A 222 -23.16 11.80 -4.24
CA SER A 222 -23.75 13.11 -4.55
C SER A 222 -23.28 13.62 -5.91
N ALA A 223 -24.09 14.45 -6.57
CA ALA A 223 -23.80 14.90 -7.95
C ALA A 223 -22.46 15.64 -8.07
N VAL A 224 -22.09 16.36 -7.02
CA VAL A 224 -20.81 17.09 -6.87
C VAL A 224 -20.28 16.89 -5.45
N PRO A 225 -18.95 16.91 -5.26
CA PRO A 225 -18.37 16.89 -3.91
C PRO A 225 -18.51 18.25 -3.22
N VAL A 226 -18.46 18.24 -1.89
CA VAL A 226 -18.04 19.40 -1.14
C VAL A 226 -16.51 19.44 -1.17
N LYS A 227 -15.96 20.49 -1.76
CA LYS A 227 -14.51 20.71 -1.83
C LYS A 227 -14.06 21.43 -0.58
N ASN A 228 -13.22 20.78 0.22
CA ASN A 228 -12.67 21.31 1.45
C ASN A 228 -11.22 21.75 1.19
N PRO A 229 -10.93 23.06 1.04
CA PRO A 229 -9.56 23.52 0.93
C PRO A 229 -8.79 23.25 2.22
N VAL A 230 -7.57 22.72 2.09
CA VAL A 230 -6.63 22.55 3.20
C VAL A 230 -5.48 23.53 2.99
N GLU A 231 -5.53 24.63 3.73
CA GLU A 231 -4.61 25.77 3.57
C GLU A 231 -3.40 25.71 4.50
N ASN A 232 -3.49 24.91 5.51
CA ASN A 232 -2.44 24.68 6.48
C ASN A 232 -1.96 23.23 6.40
N PRO A 233 -0.68 23.03 6.22
CA PRO A 233 0.45 23.96 6.12
C PRO A 233 0.56 24.70 4.77
N ALA A 234 1.45 25.70 4.66
CA ALA A 234 1.54 26.62 3.52
C ALA A 234 1.81 25.97 2.14
N THR A 235 2.26 24.70 2.13
CA THR A 235 2.42 23.87 0.92
C THR A 235 1.80 22.51 1.19
N PRO A 236 0.47 22.40 1.24
CA PRO A 236 -0.16 21.23 1.86
C PRO A 236 0.12 19.93 1.11
N VAL A 237 -0.18 19.82 -0.18
CA VAL A 237 -0.14 18.57 -0.95
C VAL A 237 -0.77 17.44 -0.15
N PRO A 238 -2.10 17.50 0.16
CA PRO A 238 -2.78 16.42 0.87
C PRO A 238 -2.69 15.14 0.06
N PHE A 239 -2.23 14.07 0.71
CA PHE A 239 -1.91 12.84 0.00
C PHE A 239 -2.74 11.67 0.51
N ALA A 240 -2.24 10.88 1.43
CA ALA A 240 -2.90 9.69 1.93
C ALA A 240 -3.53 9.92 3.31
N TRP A 241 -4.50 9.08 3.63
CA TRP A 241 -5.17 9.16 4.92
C TRP A 241 -5.67 7.80 5.40
N VAL A 242 -5.81 7.69 6.70
CA VAL A 242 -6.44 6.58 7.41
C VAL A 242 -7.43 7.14 8.43
N PHE A 243 -8.24 6.27 9.05
CA PHE A 243 -9.07 6.64 10.19
C PHE A 243 -8.48 6.07 11.48
N ASP A 244 -8.45 6.89 12.52
CA ASP A 244 -8.09 6.43 13.86
C ASP A 244 -9.29 5.72 14.54
N HIS A 245 -9.04 5.14 15.71
CA HIS A 245 -10.07 4.41 16.47
C HIS A 245 -11.28 5.26 16.90
N ALA A 246 -11.16 6.58 16.87
CA ALA A 246 -12.28 7.49 17.18
C ALA A 246 -13.01 7.97 15.92
N GLY A 247 -12.68 7.43 14.73
CA GLY A 247 -13.29 7.80 13.46
C GLY A 247 -12.80 9.14 12.91
N ARG A 248 -11.64 9.65 13.36
CA ARG A 248 -11.03 10.86 12.83
C ARG A 248 -10.13 10.52 11.66
N MET A 249 -10.21 11.30 10.58
CA MET A 249 -9.31 11.19 9.44
C MET A 249 -7.93 11.71 9.82
N VAL A 250 -6.89 10.87 9.70
CA VAL A 250 -5.48 11.19 9.86
C VAL A 250 -4.90 11.39 8.48
N LEU A 251 -4.67 12.62 8.08
CA LEU A 251 -4.27 13.02 6.73
C LEU A 251 -2.79 13.38 6.67
N SER A 252 -2.10 12.86 5.66
CA SER A 252 -0.72 13.19 5.36
C SER A 252 -0.61 14.38 4.40
N PHE A 253 0.39 15.23 4.63
CA PHE A 253 0.74 16.35 3.80
C PHE A 253 2.17 16.21 3.28
N ALA A 254 2.29 15.81 2.02
CA ALA A 254 3.61 15.53 1.42
C ALA A 254 4.49 16.77 1.30
N GLY A 255 3.88 17.95 1.08
CA GLY A 255 4.61 19.20 0.89
C GLY A 255 5.27 19.74 2.16
N SER A 256 4.70 19.46 3.33
CA SER A 256 5.20 19.86 4.65
C SER A 256 5.72 18.74 5.50
N SER A 257 5.67 17.51 4.98
CA SER A 257 6.02 16.28 5.70
C SER A 257 5.41 16.25 7.10
N SER A 258 4.06 16.24 7.16
CA SER A 258 3.32 16.30 8.41
C SER A 258 2.03 15.48 8.37
N LEU A 259 1.53 15.10 9.55
CA LEU A 259 0.19 14.57 9.77
C LEU A 259 -0.70 15.59 10.47
N GLU A 260 -1.97 15.64 10.10
CA GLU A 260 -3.01 16.42 10.78
C GLU A 260 -4.29 15.56 10.86
N THR A 261 -5.11 15.79 11.88
CA THR A 261 -6.36 15.07 12.06
C THR A 261 -7.57 15.95 11.81
N PHE A 262 -8.61 15.35 11.22
CA PHE A 262 -9.85 16.03 10.87
C PHE A 262 -11.07 15.21 11.30
N THR A 263 -12.16 15.88 11.60
CA THR A 263 -13.49 15.29 11.64
C THR A 263 -14.15 15.47 10.27
N VAL A 264 -14.70 14.40 9.70
CA VAL A 264 -15.58 14.47 8.54
C VAL A 264 -17.00 14.68 9.07
N ASN A 265 -17.64 15.76 8.64
CA ASN A 265 -18.96 16.17 9.14
C ASN A 265 -20.08 15.62 8.24
N PRO A 266 -21.32 15.44 8.77
CA PRO A 266 -22.45 14.95 7.97
C PRO A 266 -22.82 15.82 6.76
N ASP A 267 -22.40 17.07 6.73
CA ASP A 267 -22.61 18.00 5.61
C ASP A 267 -21.48 17.98 4.56
N ASN A 268 -20.60 16.95 4.62
CA ASN A 268 -19.42 16.76 3.79
C ASN A 268 -18.29 17.78 4.00
N THR A 269 -18.38 18.65 5.00
CA THR A 269 -17.25 19.49 5.41
C THR A 269 -16.27 18.71 6.26
N ILE A 270 -15.00 19.15 6.31
CA ILE A 270 -14.02 18.64 7.27
C ILE A 270 -13.62 19.73 8.25
N THR A 271 -13.41 19.37 9.51
CA THR A 271 -12.99 20.28 10.57
C THR A 271 -11.66 19.82 11.15
N PRO A 272 -10.60 20.67 11.16
CA PRO A 272 -9.35 20.34 11.82
C PRO A 272 -9.56 20.04 13.31
N VAL A 273 -8.96 18.95 13.80
CA VAL A 273 -8.97 18.55 15.22
C VAL A 273 -7.67 18.97 15.89
N SER A 274 -6.58 19.02 15.15
CA SER A 274 -5.24 19.40 15.64
C SER A 274 -4.54 20.30 14.66
N ALA A 275 -3.46 20.91 15.08
CA ALA A 275 -2.47 21.46 14.15
C ALA A 275 -1.65 20.32 13.52
N PRO A 276 -1.05 20.54 12.32
CA PRO A 276 -0.17 19.57 11.69
C PRO A 276 1.11 19.37 12.52
N VAL A 277 1.58 18.11 12.56
CA VAL A 277 2.81 17.71 13.26
C VAL A 277 3.79 17.13 12.24
N SER A 278 4.90 17.85 11.99
CA SER A 278 5.94 17.44 11.05
C SER A 278 6.86 16.40 11.66
N ASP A 279 7.33 15.44 10.83
CA ASP A 279 8.39 14.48 11.19
C ASP A 279 9.79 15.00 10.84
N THR A 280 9.90 16.18 10.21
CA THR A 280 11.16 16.78 9.73
C THR A 280 11.87 15.97 8.64
N GLN A 281 11.18 15.00 8.05
CA GLN A 281 11.66 14.24 6.90
C GLN A 281 11.23 14.88 5.58
N ALA A 282 11.34 14.18 4.46
CA ALA A 282 10.99 14.73 3.15
C ALA A 282 9.96 13.85 2.42
N ALA A 283 8.87 14.50 1.99
CA ALA A 283 7.78 13.91 1.23
C ALA A 283 7.09 12.76 2.00
N LEU A 284 6.51 13.08 3.16
CA LEU A 284 5.61 12.21 3.90
C LEU A 284 4.32 12.03 3.09
N CYS A 285 4.21 10.91 2.38
CA CYS A 285 3.12 10.65 1.45
C CYS A 285 2.14 9.60 1.99
N TRP A 286 2.56 8.35 2.11
CA TRP A 286 1.70 7.24 2.54
C TRP A 286 1.56 7.16 4.04
N VAL A 287 0.41 6.62 4.49
CA VAL A 287 0.16 6.34 5.90
C VAL A 287 -0.53 4.99 6.07
N THR A 288 -0.05 4.17 7.01
CA THR A 288 -0.61 2.86 7.34
C THR A 288 -0.73 2.70 8.84
N SER A 289 -1.93 2.34 9.31
CA SER A 289 -2.19 2.07 10.73
C SER A 289 -1.85 0.62 11.06
N ALA A 290 -1.07 0.40 12.12
CA ALA A 290 -0.82 -0.92 12.68
C ALA A 290 -0.49 -0.83 14.18
N ALA A 291 -0.95 -1.80 14.97
CA ALA A 291 -0.64 -1.93 16.39
C ALA A 291 -0.95 -0.69 17.25
N GLY A 292 -1.84 0.20 16.80
CA GLY A 292 -2.18 1.47 17.47
C GLY A 292 -1.23 2.63 17.16
N TYR A 293 -0.42 2.49 16.12
CA TYR A 293 0.48 3.50 15.58
C TYR A 293 0.18 3.76 14.12
N GLU A 294 0.56 4.97 13.66
CA GLU A 294 0.54 5.35 12.26
C GLU A 294 1.99 5.38 11.74
N TYR A 295 2.26 4.59 10.73
CA TYR A 295 3.55 4.53 10.05
C TYR A 295 3.45 5.30 8.74
N THR A 296 4.36 6.24 8.52
CA THR A 296 4.35 7.08 7.33
C THR A 296 5.59 6.84 6.49
N SER A 297 5.39 6.62 5.18
CA SER A 297 6.50 6.50 4.24
C SER A 297 6.93 7.86 3.73
N ASN A 298 8.21 8.18 3.89
CA ASN A 298 8.85 9.42 3.47
C ASN A 298 9.67 9.17 2.21
N THR A 299 9.07 9.40 1.04
CA THR A 299 9.67 9.04 -0.25
C THR A 299 10.97 9.77 -0.50
N GLY A 300 11.04 11.05 -0.14
CA GLY A 300 12.20 11.89 -0.38
C GLY A 300 13.40 11.57 0.50
N SER A 301 13.17 11.21 1.76
CA SER A 301 14.24 10.79 2.70
C SER A 301 14.53 9.30 2.65
N GLY A 302 13.60 8.46 2.15
CA GLY A 302 13.79 7.02 2.07
C GLY A 302 13.73 6.33 3.45
N ASP A 303 12.74 6.71 4.25
CA ASP A 303 12.54 6.21 5.61
C ASP A 303 11.05 6.10 5.97
N VAL A 304 10.79 5.61 7.17
CA VAL A 304 9.46 5.50 7.78
C VAL A 304 9.49 6.22 9.12
N SER A 305 8.53 7.11 9.34
CA SER A 305 8.28 7.73 10.64
C SER A 305 7.16 7.01 11.37
N GLU A 306 7.17 7.11 12.70
CA GLU A 306 6.18 6.51 13.57
C GLU A 306 5.46 7.59 14.38
N TYR A 307 4.13 7.57 14.32
CA TYR A 307 3.25 8.42 15.09
C TYR A 307 2.27 7.60 15.93
N ARG A 308 1.71 8.21 16.94
CA ARG A 308 0.48 7.78 17.60
C ARG A 308 -0.52 8.92 17.62
N ILE A 309 -1.80 8.61 17.61
CA ILE A 309 -2.83 9.64 17.79
C ILE A 309 -3.22 9.69 19.25
N ALA A 310 -3.07 10.84 19.87
CA ALA A 310 -3.47 11.07 21.26
C ALA A 310 -5.02 11.03 21.40
N GLY A 311 -5.54 10.80 22.59
CA GLY A 311 -6.98 10.73 22.84
C GLY A 311 -7.77 11.98 22.39
N ASN A 312 -7.14 13.16 22.40
CA ASN A 312 -7.72 14.40 21.89
C ASN A 312 -7.62 14.56 20.36
N GLY A 313 -7.00 13.59 19.67
CA GLY A 313 -6.82 13.62 18.21
C GLY A 313 -5.48 14.18 17.73
N THR A 314 -4.66 14.74 18.59
CA THR A 314 -3.37 15.30 18.16
C THR A 314 -2.39 14.21 17.74
N PRO A 315 -1.80 14.24 16.52
CA PRO A 315 -0.68 13.38 16.18
C PRO A 315 0.51 13.65 17.10
N VAL A 316 1.16 12.61 17.55
CA VAL A 316 2.37 12.69 18.38
C VAL A 316 3.46 11.91 17.68
N LEU A 317 4.50 12.58 17.22
CA LEU A 317 5.67 11.95 16.62
C LEU A 317 6.38 11.14 17.70
N VAL A 318 6.48 9.82 17.49
CA VAL A 318 7.15 8.88 18.39
C VAL A 318 8.60 8.72 17.96
N ASN A 319 8.81 8.50 16.67
CA ASN A 319 10.13 8.35 16.09
C ASN A 319 10.16 8.91 14.66
N PRO A 320 10.98 9.94 14.39
CA PRO A 320 11.07 10.52 13.05
C PRO A 320 11.73 9.59 12.01
N ILE A 321 12.50 8.58 12.45
CA ILE A 321 13.12 7.57 11.60
C ILE A 321 12.97 6.21 12.30
N ALA A 322 11.75 5.66 12.33
CA ALA A 322 11.49 4.33 12.87
C ALA A 322 12.16 3.23 12.04
N ALA A 323 12.31 3.46 10.74
CA ALA A 323 13.08 2.62 9.82
C ALA A 323 13.69 3.47 8.71
N GLY A 324 14.97 3.27 8.38
CA GLY A 324 15.68 3.99 7.32
C GLY A 324 16.24 3.05 6.25
N ASN A 325 16.92 3.62 5.24
CA ASN A 325 17.48 2.90 4.09
C ASN A 325 16.41 2.12 3.30
N ILE A 326 15.35 2.83 2.89
CA ILE A 326 14.26 2.37 2.02
C ILE A 326 14.19 3.35 0.84
N PRO A 327 15.06 3.25 -0.17
CA PRO A 327 15.15 4.23 -1.26
C PRO A 327 13.79 4.42 -1.97
N GLY A 328 13.24 5.64 -1.95
CA GLY A 328 11.90 5.90 -2.47
C GLY A 328 10.84 5.08 -1.75
N ALA A 329 10.74 5.19 -0.42
CA ALA A 329 9.70 4.53 0.36
C ALA A 329 8.32 4.98 -0.13
N THR A 330 7.46 4.02 -0.50
CA THR A 330 6.13 4.25 -1.07
C THR A 330 5.06 3.51 -0.27
N ASP A 331 4.09 2.90 -0.94
CA ASP A 331 2.92 2.26 -0.32
C ASP A 331 3.33 1.16 0.66
N SER A 332 2.50 0.97 1.66
CA SER A 332 2.76 0.00 2.72
C SER A 332 1.50 -0.73 3.17
N ALA A 333 1.66 -1.93 3.68
CA ALA A 333 0.59 -2.74 4.23
C ALA A 333 1.02 -3.37 5.55
N ALA A 334 0.06 -3.58 6.44
CA ALA A 334 0.29 -4.26 7.71
C ALA A 334 -0.48 -5.58 7.79
N SER A 335 0.04 -6.55 8.54
CA SER A 335 -0.61 -7.83 8.78
C SER A 335 -0.70 -8.11 10.28
N GLY A 336 -1.93 -8.29 10.76
CA GLY A 336 -2.25 -8.72 12.12
C GLY A 336 -1.68 -7.84 13.26
N GLY A 337 -1.27 -6.60 12.94
CA GLY A 337 -0.60 -5.70 13.89
C GLY A 337 0.80 -6.16 14.32
N ALA A 338 1.35 -7.21 13.68
CA ALA A 338 2.65 -7.77 14.01
C ALA A 338 3.74 -7.43 12.98
N PHE A 339 3.35 -7.14 11.75
CA PHE A 339 4.29 -6.90 10.64
C PHE A 339 3.87 -5.71 9.78
N LEU A 340 4.88 -4.97 9.30
CA LEU A 340 4.74 -3.89 8.34
C LEU A 340 5.58 -4.21 7.10
N TYR A 341 5.01 -4.02 5.92
CA TYR A 341 5.63 -4.21 4.61
C TYR A 341 5.66 -2.88 3.89
N VAL A 342 6.83 -2.40 3.53
CA VAL A 342 7.02 -1.09 2.87
C VAL A 342 7.68 -1.31 1.52
N GLN A 343 7.05 -0.83 0.45
CA GLN A 343 7.63 -0.86 -0.89
C GLN A 343 8.75 0.17 -1.02
N SER A 344 9.75 -0.16 -1.81
CA SER A 344 10.82 0.73 -2.23
C SER A 344 10.75 0.93 -3.74
N GLY A 345 10.18 2.06 -4.16
CA GLY A 345 9.90 2.35 -5.57
C GLY A 345 11.13 2.53 -6.45
N THR A 346 12.34 2.62 -5.87
CA THR A 346 13.59 2.76 -6.64
C THR A 346 14.50 1.54 -6.57
N SER A 347 14.13 0.51 -5.82
CA SER A 347 14.97 -0.69 -5.67
C SER A 347 14.24 -2.01 -5.94
N SER A 348 12.99 -1.96 -6.42
CA SER A 348 12.18 -3.13 -6.75
C SER A 348 12.12 -4.14 -5.60
N THR A 349 11.92 -3.64 -4.37
CA THR A 349 11.93 -4.46 -3.15
C THR A 349 10.78 -4.10 -2.21
N VAL A 350 10.45 -5.05 -1.32
CA VAL A 350 9.63 -4.84 -0.14
C VAL A 350 10.50 -5.02 1.09
N HIS A 351 10.51 -4.01 1.96
CA HIS A 351 11.18 -4.05 3.26
C HIS A 351 10.20 -4.56 4.31
N VAL A 352 10.55 -5.65 4.98
CA VAL A 352 9.71 -6.35 5.94
C VAL A 352 10.18 -6.04 7.36
N PHE A 353 9.24 -5.61 8.19
CA PHE A 353 9.50 -5.25 9.57
C PHE A 353 8.62 -6.03 10.53
N ALA A 354 9.20 -6.50 11.63
CA ALA A 354 8.44 -6.89 12.80
C ALA A 354 8.12 -5.63 13.64
N ILE A 355 6.87 -5.51 14.08
CA ILE A 355 6.41 -4.44 14.98
C ILE A 355 6.57 -4.94 16.41
N GLY A 356 7.45 -4.28 17.15
CA GLY A 356 7.76 -4.60 18.54
C GLY A 356 6.98 -3.74 19.55
N PRO A 357 7.29 -3.89 20.82
CA PRO A 357 6.71 -3.07 21.88
C PRO A 357 6.95 -1.57 21.63
N GLY A 358 5.90 -0.76 21.86
CA GLY A 358 5.95 0.68 21.66
C GLY A 358 5.96 1.09 20.20
N GLY A 359 5.59 0.20 19.25
CA GLY A 359 5.52 0.49 17.82
C GLY A 359 6.86 0.35 17.08
N SER A 360 7.95 0.01 17.79
CA SER A 360 9.29 -0.05 17.20
C SER A 360 9.38 -1.03 16.03
N LEU A 361 10.09 -0.63 14.97
CA LEU A 361 10.29 -1.44 13.77
C LEU A 361 11.65 -2.13 13.77
N THR A 362 11.64 -3.45 13.60
CA THR A 362 12.85 -4.24 13.36
C THR A 362 12.81 -4.85 11.98
N ARG A 363 13.74 -4.46 11.10
CA ARG A 363 13.82 -5.04 9.74
C ARG A 363 14.23 -6.50 9.84
N ILE A 364 13.41 -7.40 9.30
CA ILE A 364 13.63 -8.85 9.29
C ILE A 364 13.98 -9.38 7.91
N GLN A 365 13.60 -8.65 6.84
CA GLN A 365 13.91 -9.05 5.47
C GLN A 365 13.87 -7.85 4.52
N VAL A 366 14.55 -7.98 3.38
CA VAL A 366 14.31 -7.24 2.15
C VAL A 366 14.02 -8.27 1.07
N ALA A 367 12.79 -8.25 0.54
CA ALA A 367 12.32 -9.19 -0.48
C ALA A 367 12.32 -8.51 -1.85
N SER A 368 12.83 -9.17 -2.89
CA SER A 368 12.79 -8.65 -4.26
C SER A 368 11.38 -8.79 -4.86
N VAL A 369 10.99 -7.82 -5.68
CA VAL A 369 9.75 -7.84 -6.47
C VAL A 369 10.13 -8.05 -7.93
N PRO A 370 9.74 -9.17 -8.55
CA PRO A 370 10.00 -9.39 -9.97
C PRO A 370 9.33 -8.32 -10.84
N ASP A 371 10.08 -7.78 -11.80
CA ASP A 371 9.63 -6.70 -12.70
C ASP A 371 9.08 -5.48 -11.94
N GLY A 372 9.62 -5.20 -10.75
CA GLY A 372 9.12 -4.20 -9.80
C GLY A 372 9.68 -2.79 -9.98
N ASP A 373 10.25 -2.44 -11.14
CA ASP A 373 10.85 -1.12 -11.38
C ASP A 373 9.81 0.02 -11.31
N ASP A 374 8.53 -0.30 -11.54
CA ASP A 374 7.37 0.59 -11.45
C ASP A 374 6.39 0.16 -10.35
N GLN A 375 6.84 -0.65 -9.38
CA GLN A 375 5.94 -1.22 -8.38
C GLN A 375 5.18 -0.14 -7.60
N GLU A 376 3.88 -0.34 -7.48
CA GLU A 376 3.01 0.42 -6.60
C GLU A 376 1.74 -0.35 -6.31
N GLY A 377 1.33 -0.36 -5.05
CA GLY A 377 0.23 -1.14 -4.54
C GLY A 377 0.69 -2.40 -3.82
N ILE A 378 0.33 -2.50 -2.55
CA ILE A 378 0.63 -3.64 -1.70
C ILE A 378 -0.55 -3.97 -0.81
N ALA A 379 -0.84 -5.24 -0.63
CA ALA A 379 -1.89 -5.73 0.26
C ALA A 379 -1.41 -6.95 1.04
N ALA A 380 -1.75 -7.02 2.32
CA ALA A 380 -1.38 -8.11 3.23
C ALA A 380 -2.61 -8.69 3.95
N SER A 381 -2.59 -10.01 4.22
CA SER A 381 -3.62 -10.72 4.97
C SER A 381 -3.13 -11.19 6.34
#